data_ee8792c11b1c12155ad810d5275253c0
#
_entry.id   ee8792c11b1c12155ad810d5275253c0
#
_cell.length_a   1.000
_cell.length_b   1.000
_cell.length_c   1.000
_cell.angle_alpha   90.00
_cell.angle_beta   90.00
_cell.angle_gamma   90.00
#
_symmetry.space_group_name_H-M   'P 1'
#
loop_
_entity.id
_entity.type
_entity.pdbx_description
1 polymer ?
#
loop_
_entity_poly.entity_id
_entity_poly.type
_entity_poly.pdbx_seq_one_letter_code
_entity_poly.pdbx_strand_id
1 'polypeptide(L)'
;ALCSGYLHGQTQPASPNVIYILMDDLGYGDIGCFGQDKIETPHIDRLCSEGIKLTQHYSGSPVSAPARCVLMTGMHSGHAQIRFNNELAERGAVNNYDSVYVHKELEGQFPLQANTMTIGRMMQQAGYTTGCFGKWGLGYPGSEGTPNKQGFNQFYGYNCQRQAHTYYPAFLYKNEERVYLKNKVINPHLARLGKDEDPYDPQNYKRFEQEEYANDLIFDELMSFVDENKQKPFFLMWTTPLPHVSLQAPERWVQHYVKKFGDEEPYTGKAGYGICRYPHATYAAMISYFDEQVGKLIQKLKAENLYDNTLIIFTSDNG
;
A
#
# COMPACT_ATOMS: atom_id res chain seq x y z
N ALA A 1 41.53 -1.52 51.63
CA ALA A 1 40.16 -1.41 51.21
C ALA A 1 40.16 -1.18 49.69
N LEU A 2 39.81 -2.21 48.92
CA LEU A 2 39.64 -2.16 47.44
C LEU A 2 38.17 -1.79 47.19
N CYS A 3 37.91 -0.56 46.67
CA CYS A 3 36.63 -0.17 46.16
C CYS A 3 36.44 -0.81 44.76
N SER A 4 35.66 -1.90 44.66
CA SER A 4 35.15 -2.40 43.39
C SER A 4 34.02 -1.48 42.93
N GLY A 5 34.37 -0.55 42.04
CA GLY A 5 33.36 0.23 41.31
C GLY A 5 32.63 -0.66 40.31
N TYR A 6 31.37 -0.95 40.57
CA TYR A 6 30.45 -1.54 39.55
C TYR A 6 30.24 -0.50 38.45
N LEU A 7 30.89 -0.70 37.30
CA LEU A 7 30.52 -0.04 36.08
C LEU A 7 29.12 -0.58 35.67
N HIS A 8 28.08 0.18 36.01
CA HIS A 8 26.79 0.01 35.34
C HIS A 8 27.01 0.36 33.88
N GLY A 9 27.16 -0.67 33.06
CA GLY A 9 27.07 -0.51 31.64
C GLY A 9 25.70 0.11 31.31
N GLN A 10 25.70 1.35 30.87
CA GLN A 10 24.49 1.90 30.23
C GLN A 10 24.16 1.00 29.08
N THR A 11 23.13 0.17 29.22
CA THR A 11 22.53 -0.53 28.06
C THR A 11 22.08 0.56 27.11
N GLN A 12 22.70 0.64 25.93
CA GLN A 12 22.19 1.52 24.88
C GLN A 12 20.71 1.19 24.68
N PRO A 13 19.84 2.19 24.59
CA PRO A 13 18.43 1.92 24.31
C PRO A 13 18.36 1.10 23.03
N ALA A 14 17.54 0.06 23.03
CA ALA A 14 17.34 -0.78 21.84
C ALA A 14 16.89 0.10 20.68
N SER A 15 17.46 -0.09 19.50
CA SER A 15 17.05 0.63 18.30
C SER A 15 15.54 0.48 18.09
N PRO A 16 14.78 1.57 17.87
CA PRO A 16 13.34 1.49 17.71
C PRO A 16 12.98 0.75 16.43
N ASN A 17 11.85 0.05 16.44
CA ASN A 17 11.23 -0.39 15.19
C ASN A 17 10.75 0.83 14.40
N VAL A 18 10.70 0.69 13.08
CA VAL A 18 10.19 1.75 12.22
C VAL A 18 9.11 1.15 11.32
N ILE A 19 7.92 1.72 11.38
CA ILE A 19 6.78 1.39 10.51
C ILE A 19 6.47 2.61 9.66
N TYR A 20 6.57 2.49 8.34
CA TYR A 20 6.27 3.53 7.39
C TYR A 20 5.02 3.14 6.60
N ILE A 21 3.92 3.83 6.83
CA ILE A 21 2.63 3.63 6.17
C ILE A 21 2.51 4.64 5.04
N LEU A 22 2.44 4.16 3.81
CA LEU A 22 2.31 4.95 2.59
C LEU A 22 1.00 4.60 1.89
N MET A 23 0.05 5.53 1.91
CA MET A 23 -1.20 5.44 1.17
C MET A 23 -0.98 5.79 -0.31
N ASP A 24 -1.89 5.37 -1.18
CA ASP A 24 -1.86 5.63 -2.63
C ASP A 24 -3.04 6.56 -2.98
N ASP A 25 -2.74 7.79 -3.39
CA ASP A 25 -3.72 8.83 -3.75
C ASP A 25 -4.67 9.25 -2.60
N LEU A 26 -4.24 9.15 -1.33
CA LEU A 26 -5.01 9.68 -0.21
C LEU A 26 -4.85 11.20 -0.12
N GLY A 27 -5.94 11.94 -0.23
CA GLY A 27 -5.96 13.39 -0.11
C GLY A 27 -5.76 13.87 1.33
N TYR A 28 -5.19 15.07 1.49
CA TYR A 28 -5.01 15.72 2.79
C TYR A 28 -6.32 15.82 3.58
N GLY A 29 -7.42 16.13 2.90
CA GLY A 29 -8.75 16.30 3.50
C GLY A 29 -9.56 15.00 3.66
N ASP A 30 -8.96 13.83 3.54
CA ASP A 30 -9.71 12.56 3.58
C ASP A 30 -9.70 11.88 4.95
N ILE A 31 -8.91 12.38 5.91
CA ILE A 31 -8.84 11.86 7.28
C ILE A 31 -9.26 12.89 8.32
N GLY A 32 -9.87 12.41 9.41
CA GLY A 32 -10.51 13.25 10.43
C GLY A 32 -9.56 14.22 11.11
N CYS A 33 -8.33 13.82 11.41
CA CYS A 33 -7.37 14.69 12.09
C CYS A 33 -6.94 15.94 11.28
N PHE A 34 -7.26 15.98 9.99
CA PHE A 34 -7.10 17.18 9.15
C PHE A 34 -8.41 17.95 8.89
N GLY A 35 -9.50 17.54 9.54
CA GLY A 35 -10.71 18.36 9.67
C GLY A 35 -11.92 17.92 8.85
N GLN A 36 -11.87 16.77 8.14
CA GLN A 36 -13.07 16.19 7.55
C GLN A 36 -13.88 15.42 8.60
N ASP A 37 -15.21 15.27 8.39
CA ASP A 37 -16.16 14.66 9.33
C ASP A 37 -17.05 13.58 8.71
N LYS A 38 -16.87 13.25 7.43
CA LYS A 38 -17.69 12.29 6.68
C LYS A 38 -17.16 10.86 6.77
N ILE A 39 -15.85 10.70 6.74
CA ILE A 39 -15.14 9.41 6.75
C ILE A 39 -14.61 9.14 8.15
N GLU A 40 -14.82 7.95 8.65
CA GLU A 40 -14.44 7.54 10.01
C GLU A 40 -13.01 7.00 10.00
N THR A 41 -12.08 7.69 10.70
CA THR A 41 -10.66 7.33 10.80
C THR A 41 -10.15 7.37 12.24
N PRO A 42 -10.85 6.75 13.22
CA PRO A 42 -10.55 6.94 14.64
C PRO A 42 -9.16 6.45 15.06
N HIS A 43 -8.60 5.44 14.40
CA HIS A 43 -7.27 4.91 14.75
C HIS A 43 -6.15 5.79 14.21
N ILE A 44 -6.26 6.29 12.99
CA ILE A 44 -5.34 7.26 12.39
C ILE A 44 -5.43 8.59 13.13
N ASP A 45 -6.63 9.06 13.47
CA ASP A 45 -6.86 10.29 14.23
C ASP A 45 -6.20 10.20 15.63
N ARG A 46 -6.26 9.02 16.25
CA ARG A 46 -5.60 8.76 17.50
C ARG A 46 -4.07 8.80 17.37
N LEU A 47 -3.49 8.14 16.36
CA LEU A 47 -2.04 8.25 16.08
C LEU A 47 -1.63 9.71 15.89
N CYS A 48 -2.42 10.49 15.17
CA CYS A 48 -2.18 11.91 14.98
C CYS A 48 -2.21 12.70 16.30
N SER A 49 -3.16 12.38 17.19
CA SER A 49 -3.30 13.06 18.50
C SER A 49 -2.22 12.68 19.50
N GLU A 50 -1.68 11.46 19.42
CA GLU A 50 -0.60 10.94 20.27
C GLU A 50 0.80 11.28 19.71
N GLY A 51 0.90 11.83 18.48
CA GLY A 51 2.14 12.07 17.76
C GLY A 51 2.34 13.52 17.30
N ILE A 52 3.02 13.67 16.17
CA ILE A 52 3.32 14.94 15.53
C ILE A 52 2.58 15.02 14.19
N LYS A 53 1.77 16.07 14.02
CA LYS A 53 1.09 16.38 12.77
C LYS A 53 1.90 17.36 11.94
N LEU A 54 2.39 16.91 10.78
CA LEU A 54 3.15 17.72 9.84
C LEU A 54 2.19 18.37 8.83
N THR A 55 1.90 19.65 8.97
CA THR A 55 0.94 20.38 8.13
C THR A 55 1.56 20.96 6.85
N GLN A 56 2.88 20.88 6.70
CA GLN A 56 3.65 21.40 5.57
C GLN A 56 4.62 20.33 5.04
N HIS A 57 4.14 19.09 4.93
CA HIS A 57 4.89 17.97 4.36
C HIS A 57 4.31 17.65 2.97
N TYR A 58 5.17 17.65 1.95
CA TYR A 58 4.76 17.49 0.56
C TYR A 58 5.45 16.28 -0.08
N SER A 59 4.72 15.56 -0.92
CA SER A 59 5.29 14.53 -1.77
C SER A 59 6.27 15.14 -2.79
N GLY A 60 7.25 14.35 -3.21
CA GLY A 60 8.22 14.76 -4.22
C GLY A 60 7.69 14.79 -5.65
N SER A 61 6.48 14.27 -5.91
CA SER A 61 5.83 14.24 -7.22
C SER A 61 4.32 14.03 -7.09
N PRO A 62 3.52 14.56 -8.04
CA PRO A 62 2.05 14.40 -8.00
C PRO A 62 1.55 13.06 -8.58
N VAL A 63 2.44 12.11 -8.92
CA VAL A 63 2.10 10.77 -9.44
C VAL A 63 2.95 9.70 -8.79
N SER A 64 2.39 8.48 -8.68
CA SER A 64 2.89 7.41 -7.81
C SER A 64 4.34 6.98 -8.06
N ALA A 65 4.74 6.55 -9.27
CA ALA A 65 6.09 5.98 -9.46
C ALA A 65 7.20 6.99 -9.15
N PRO A 66 7.16 8.25 -9.64
CA PRO A 66 8.19 9.23 -9.29
C PRO A 66 8.12 9.64 -7.81
N ALA A 67 6.93 9.74 -7.18
CA ALA A 67 6.80 10.01 -5.75
C ALA A 67 7.46 8.91 -4.91
N ARG A 68 7.18 7.64 -5.24
CA ARG A 68 7.81 6.46 -4.61
C ARG A 68 9.31 6.42 -4.86
N CYS A 69 9.79 6.78 -6.06
CA CYS A 69 11.21 6.87 -6.36
C CYS A 69 11.90 7.94 -5.50
N VAL A 70 11.32 9.13 -5.38
CA VAL A 70 11.83 10.22 -4.52
C VAL A 70 11.89 9.77 -3.06
N LEU A 71 10.81 9.15 -2.56
CA LEU A 71 10.74 8.64 -1.19
C LEU A 71 11.82 7.58 -0.93
N MET A 72 11.95 6.59 -1.85
CA MET A 72 12.90 5.49 -1.70
C MET A 72 14.36 5.93 -1.75
N THR A 73 14.67 6.96 -2.53
CA THR A 73 16.06 7.36 -2.81
C THR A 73 16.49 8.62 -2.05
N GLY A 74 15.54 9.40 -1.49
CA GLY A 74 15.81 10.72 -0.94
C GLY A 74 16.25 11.76 -1.99
N MET A 75 16.14 11.43 -3.27
CA MET A 75 16.55 12.30 -4.37
C MET A 75 15.43 13.26 -4.76
N HIS A 76 15.74 14.53 -4.94
CA HIS A 76 14.80 15.51 -5.49
C HIS A 76 14.31 15.07 -6.88
N SER A 77 13.06 15.34 -7.23
CA SER A 77 12.41 14.91 -8.48
C SER A 77 13.21 15.25 -9.76
N GLY A 78 13.95 16.34 -9.76
CA GLY A 78 14.86 16.72 -10.84
C GLY A 78 16.06 15.78 -11.04
N HIS A 79 16.41 14.99 -10.03
CA HIS A 79 17.51 14.01 -10.04
C HIS A 79 17.04 12.56 -9.90
N ALA A 80 15.76 12.34 -9.66
CA ALA A 80 15.18 11.01 -9.52
C ALA A 80 15.33 10.19 -10.82
N GLN A 81 15.58 8.89 -10.68
CA GLN A 81 15.74 7.98 -11.81
C GLN A 81 14.43 7.73 -12.54
N ILE A 82 13.33 7.67 -11.78
CA ILE A 82 11.98 7.46 -12.30
C ILE A 82 11.22 8.78 -12.14
N ARG A 83 10.78 9.37 -13.27
CA ARG A 83 10.14 10.68 -13.31
C ARG A 83 8.69 10.65 -13.81
N PHE A 84 8.22 9.49 -14.28
CA PHE A 84 6.88 9.27 -14.82
C PHE A 84 6.40 7.86 -14.47
N ASN A 85 5.12 7.58 -14.64
CA ASN A 85 4.54 6.25 -14.54
C ASN A 85 4.78 5.43 -15.83
N ASN A 86 6.02 5.40 -16.29
CA ASN A 86 6.36 4.74 -17.54
C ASN A 86 6.57 3.24 -17.37
N GLU A 87 6.26 2.52 -18.45
CA GLU A 87 6.54 1.11 -18.63
C GLU A 87 7.47 0.95 -19.84
N LEU A 88 8.33 -0.08 -19.81
CA LEU A 88 9.24 -0.40 -20.91
C LEU A 88 8.47 -1.07 -22.04
N ALA A 89 8.27 -0.38 -23.15
CA ALA A 89 7.46 -0.83 -24.29
C ALA A 89 7.95 -2.17 -24.90
N GLU A 90 9.25 -2.42 -24.84
CA GLU A 90 9.87 -3.66 -25.29
C GLU A 90 9.47 -4.91 -24.52
N ARG A 91 8.94 -4.74 -23.31
CA ARG A 91 8.41 -5.85 -22.50
C ARG A 91 6.95 -6.20 -22.81
N GLY A 92 6.24 -5.31 -23.50
CA GLY A 92 4.85 -5.51 -23.90
C GLY A 92 3.85 -4.66 -23.10
N ALA A 93 2.58 -4.96 -23.30
CA ALA A 93 1.47 -4.18 -22.76
C ALA A 93 0.95 -4.78 -21.44
N VAL A 94 1.39 -4.23 -20.30
CA VAL A 94 0.94 -4.69 -18.95
C VAL A 94 -0.54 -4.42 -18.67
N ASN A 95 -1.24 -3.70 -19.54
CA ASN A 95 -2.69 -3.55 -19.48
C ASN A 95 -3.46 -4.69 -20.18
N ASN A 96 -2.77 -5.60 -20.85
CA ASN A 96 -3.34 -6.86 -21.30
C ASN A 96 -3.27 -7.90 -20.17
N TYR A 97 -4.26 -7.90 -19.30
CA TYR A 97 -4.27 -8.71 -18.08
C TYR A 97 -4.22 -10.21 -18.35
N ASP A 98 -4.90 -10.69 -19.39
CA ASP A 98 -4.88 -12.11 -19.76
C ASP A 98 -3.47 -12.58 -20.16
N SER A 99 -2.78 -11.78 -20.99
CA SER A 99 -1.42 -12.08 -21.39
C SER A 99 -0.44 -11.99 -20.22
N VAL A 100 -0.53 -10.96 -19.39
CA VAL A 100 0.34 -10.79 -18.21
C VAL A 100 0.12 -11.90 -17.18
N TYR A 101 -1.10 -12.41 -17.05
CA TYR A 101 -1.39 -13.54 -16.19
C TYR A 101 -0.57 -14.78 -16.57
N VAL A 102 -0.46 -15.06 -17.87
CA VAL A 102 0.32 -16.19 -18.41
C VAL A 102 1.83 -15.88 -18.43
N HIS A 103 2.21 -14.66 -18.82
CA HIS A 103 3.57 -14.24 -19.15
C HIS A 103 4.08 -13.12 -18.24
N LYS A 104 4.80 -13.47 -17.18
CA LYS A 104 5.37 -12.48 -16.25
C LYS A 104 6.40 -11.54 -16.90
N GLU A 105 7.02 -11.96 -17.98
CA GLU A 105 7.96 -11.18 -18.77
C GLU A 105 7.32 -9.98 -19.48
N LEU A 106 5.99 -9.91 -19.54
CA LEU A 106 5.26 -8.75 -20.10
C LEU A 106 5.08 -7.62 -19.09
N GLU A 107 5.31 -7.84 -17.79
CA GLU A 107 5.31 -6.76 -16.81
C GLU A 107 6.50 -5.84 -17.07
N GLY A 108 6.24 -4.58 -17.33
CA GLY A 108 7.21 -3.64 -17.89
C GLY A 108 7.47 -2.39 -17.07
N GLN A 109 7.23 -2.40 -15.75
CA GLN A 109 7.45 -1.23 -14.89
C GLN A 109 8.91 -0.77 -14.95
N PHE A 110 9.15 0.55 -15.09
CA PHE A 110 10.49 1.11 -15.17
C PHE A 110 11.28 0.83 -13.88
N PRO A 111 12.51 0.25 -13.97
CA PRO A 111 13.23 -0.22 -12.78
C PRO A 111 14.19 0.82 -12.19
N LEU A 112 14.34 0.80 -10.86
CA LEU A 112 15.50 1.40 -10.20
C LEU A 112 16.78 0.66 -10.59
N GLN A 113 17.88 1.39 -10.63
CA GLN A 113 19.21 0.83 -10.94
C GLN A 113 19.79 0.01 -9.77
N ALA A 114 20.66 -0.95 -10.11
CA ALA A 114 21.28 -1.86 -9.14
C ALA A 114 21.99 -1.17 -7.97
N ASN A 115 22.67 -0.06 -8.23
CA ASN A 115 23.51 0.63 -7.24
C ASN A 115 22.79 1.77 -6.51
N THR A 116 21.48 1.88 -6.66
CA THR A 116 20.70 2.92 -6.00
C THR A 116 20.72 2.71 -4.48
N MET A 117 21.12 3.72 -3.71
CA MET A 117 20.90 3.73 -2.27
C MET A 117 19.43 4.02 -2.01
N THR A 118 18.72 3.03 -1.48
CA THR A 118 17.32 3.15 -1.10
C THR A 118 17.17 3.13 0.42
N ILE A 119 16.02 3.60 0.91
CA ILE A 119 15.71 3.51 2.35
C ILE A 119 15.76 2.04 2.83
N GLY A 120 15.34 1.07 2.00
CA GLY A 120 15.44 -0.35 2.33
C GLY A 120 16.88 -0.80 2.56
N ARG A 121 17.78 -0.45 1.64
CA ARG A 121 19.23 -0.76 1.78
C ARG A 121 19.85 -0.05 2.96
N MET A 122 19.53 1.22 3.16
CA MET A 122 20.01 1.98 4.31
C MET A 122 19.61 1.33 5.64
N MET A 123 18.37 0.90 5.76
CA MET A 123 17.88 0.24 6.96
C MET A 123 18.50 -1.15 7.17
N GLN A 124 18.72 -1.93 6.10
CA GLN A 124 19.49 -3.19 6.19
C GLN A 124 20.93 -2.95 6.67
N GLN A 125 21.61 -1.94 6.13
CA GLN A 125 22.98 -1.58 6.56
C GLN A 125 23.02 -1.13 8.02
N ALA A 126 21.93 -0.53 8.52
CA ALA A 126 21.77 -0.17 9.92
C ALA A 126 21.39 -1.36 10.84
N GLY A 127 21.30 -2.59 10.29
CA GLY A 127 21.02 -3.81 11.05
C GLY A 127 19.55 -4.15 11.25
N TYR A 128 18.64 -3.49 10.52
CA TYR A 128 17.21 -3.79 10.58
C TYR A 128 16.85 -4.98 9.69
N THR A 129 15.92 -5.81 10.14
CA THR A 129 15.17 -6.69 9.24
C THR A 129 14.11 -5.88 8.52
N THR A 130 14.05 -5.98 7.18
CA THR A 130 13.24 -5.08 6.36
C THR A 130 12.12 -5.83 5.64
N GLY A 131 10.90 -5.30 5.68
CA GLY A 131 9.74 -5.82 4.96
C GLY A 131 9.01 -4.72 4.19
N CYS A 132 8.52 -5.05 2.98
CA CYS A 132 7.69 -4.16 2.18
C CYS A 132 6.42 -4.90 1.78
N PHE A 133 5.25 -4.29 2.08
CA PHE A 133 3.94 -4.92 1.91
C PHE A 133 2.99 -3.99 1.18
N GLY A 134 2.54 -4.38 -0.01
CA GLY A 134 1.62 -3.61 -0.84
C GLY A 134 2.11 -3.32 -2.25
N LYS A 135 1.90 -2.09 -2.74
CA LYS A 135 2.26 -1.64 -4.08
C LYS A 135 3.70 -1.16 -4.14
N TRP A 136 4.49 -1.76 -5.04
CA TRP A 136 5.89 -1.38 -5.27
C TRP A 136 6.05 -0.34 -6.39
N GLY A 137 6.01 -0.75 -7.64
CA GLY A 137 6.00 0.14 -8.80
C GLY A 137 7.35 0.71 -9.24
N LEU A 138 8.48 0.17 -8.79
CA LEU A 138 9.83 0.67 -9.10
C LEU A 138 10.72 -0.39 -9.76
N GLY A 139 10.09 -1.38 -10.42
CA GLY A 139 10.79 -2.42 -11.15
C GLY A 139 9.82 -3.46 -11.73
N TYR A 140 10.33 -4.30 -12.63
CA TYR A 140 9.61 -5.43 -13.19
C TYR A 140 10.22 -6.75 -12.69
N PRO A 141 9.51 -7.88 -12.77
CA PRO A 141 10.02 -9.17 -12.33
C PRO A 141 11.37 -9.53 -12.98
N GLY A 142 12.36 -9.86 -12.16
CA GLY A 142 13.73 -10.17 -12.60
C GLY A 142 14.64 -8.95 -12.80
N SER A 143 14.13 -7.72 -12.74
CA SER A 143 14.97 -6.51 -12.82
C SER A 143 15.75 -6.26 -11.53
N GLU A 144 16.72 -5.35 -11.59
CA GLU A 144 17.43 -4.85 -10.39
C GLU A 144 16.54 -3.96 -9.51
N GLY A 145 15.40 -3.49 -10.04
CA GLY A 145 14.44 -2.66 -9.34
C GLY A 145 13.43 -3.41 -8.46
N THR A 146 13.50 -4.74 -8.33
CA THR A 146 12.59 -5.50 -7.47
C THR A 146 12.79 -5.17 -5.99
N PRO A 147 11.75 -5.26 -5.13
CA PRO A 147 11.87 -4.91 -3.71
C PRO A 147 13.02 -5.61 -3.00
N ASN A 148 13.19 -6.92 -3.23
CA ASN A 148 14.25 -7.69 -2.57
C ASN A 148 15.65 -7.21 -2.97
N LYS A 149 15.86 -6.86 -4.24
CA LYS A 149 17.12 -6.29 -4.70
C LYS A 149 17.34 -4.84 -4.26
N GLN A 150 16.28 -4.16 -3.87
CA GLN A 150 16.32 -2.78 -3.37
C GLN A 150 16.30 -2.70 -1.83
N GLY A 151 16.63 -3.80 -1.14
CA GLY A 151 16.93 -3.80 0.28
C GLY A 151 15.77 -4.21 1.19
N PHE A 152 14.81 -4.98 0.69
CA PHE A 152 13.78 -5.59 1.52
C PHE A 152 13.99 -7.11 1.63
N ASN A 153 14.10 -7.62 2.86
CA ASN A 153 14.25 -9.06 3.11
C ASN A 153 12.99 -9.83 2.73
N GLN A 154 11.82 -9.22 2.96
CA GLN A 154 10.52 -9.78 2.59
C GLN A 154 9.71 -8.77 1.79
N PHE A 155 9.00 -9.27 0.81
CA PHE A 155 8.03 -8.54 0.02
C PHE A 155 6.76 -9.36 -0.18
N TYR A 156 5.60 -8.72 -0.01
CA TYR A 156 4.33 -9.30 -0.43
C TYR A 156 3.41 -8.21 -0.98
N GLY A 157 2.97 -8.38 -2.24
CA GLY A 157 2.06 -7.40 -2.85
C GLY A 157 2.16 -7.33 -4.36
N TYR A 158 1.88 -6.15 -4.88
CA TYR A 158 1.91 -5.85 -6.32
C TYR A 158 3.30 -5.36 -6.73
N ASN A 159 3.98 -6.09 -7.60
CA ASN A 159 5.25 -5.63 -8.16
C ASN A 159 5.03 -4.50 -9.18
N CYS A 160 4.06 -4.64 -10.07
CA CYS A 160 3.70 -3.64 -11.08
C CYS A 160 2.50 -2.79 -10.62
N GLN A 161 2.61 -1.44 -10.75
CA GLN A 161 1.54 -0.51 -10.36
C GLN A 161 0.22 -0.76 -11.06
N ARG A 162 0.27 -1.08 -12.37
CA ARG A 162 -0.95 -1.27 -13.15
C ARG A 162 -1.77 -2.47 -12.65
N GLN A 163 -1.12 -3.49 -12.11
CA GLN A 163 -1.82 -4.62 -11.49
C GLN A 163 -2.52 -4.22 -10.19
N ALA A 164 -2.08 -3.15 -9.54
CA ALA A 164 -2.72 -2.59 -8.35
C ALA A 164 -3.98 -1.74 -8.65
N HIS A 165 -4.43 -1.66 -9.91
CA HIS A 165 -5.72 -1.06 -10.28
C HIS A 165 -6.92 -1.99 -10.04
N THR A 166 -6.70 -3.18 -9.49
CA THR A 166 -7.74 -4.05 -8.93
C THR A 166 -7.32 -4.55 -7.56
N TYR A 167 -8.27 -4.58 -6.62
CA TYR A 167 -8.05 -5.13 -5.28
C TYR A 167 -8.39 -6.62 -5.20
N TYR A 168 -8.81 -7.20 -6.32
CA TYR A 168 -9.02 -8.64 -6.52
C TYR A 168 -8.16 -9.13 -7.69
N PRO A 169 -6.82 -9.06 -7.57
CA PRO A 169 -5.92 -9.51 -8.63
C PRO A 169 -5.94 -11.03 -8.75
N ALA A 170 -5.55 -11.55 -9.90
CA ALA A 170 -5.39 -12.98 -10.09
C ALA A 170 -4.09 -13.54 -9.49
N PHE A 171 -3.15 -12.67 -9.16
CA PHE A 171 -1.91 -13.02 -8.46
C PHE A 171 -1.33 -11.81 -7.70
N LEU A 172 -0.53 -12.11 -6.68
CA LEU A 172 0.39 -11.20 -6.01
C LEU A 172 1.81 -11.77 -6.07
N TYR A 173 2.79 -11.03 -5.59
CA TYR A 173 4.16 -11.52 -5.45
C TYR A 173 4.49 -11.75 -3.98
N LYS A 174 5.10 -12.90 -3.67
CA LYS A 174 5.83 -13.15 -2.44
C LYS A 174 7.31 -13.19 -2.79
N ASN A 175 8.02 -12.15 -2.42
CA ASN A 175 9.36 -11.88 -2.93
C ASN A 175 9.37 -11.80 -4.47
N GLU A 176 10.12 -12.64 -5.15
CA GLU A 176 10.21 -12.66 -6.62
C GLU A 176 9.26 -13.69 -7.28
N GLU A 177 8.46 -14.41 -6.49
CA GLU A 177 7.58 -15.46 -6.98
C GLU A 177 6.11 -15.03 -6.97
N ARG A 178 5.38 -15.40 -8.02
CA ARG A 178 3.93 -15.20 -8.10
C ARG A 178 3.18 -16.17 -7.20
N VAL A 179 2.27 -15.61 -6.41
CA VAL A 179 1.25 -16.36 -5.66
C VAL A 179 -0.07 -16.16 -6.37
N TYR A 180 -0.59 -17.22 -7.00
CA TYR A 180 -1.86 -17.18 -7.70
C TYR A 180 -3.04 -17.26 -6.74
N LEU A 181 -4.02 -16.37 -6.94
CA LEU A 181 -5.21 -16.27 -6.14
C LEU A 181 -6.40 -16.95 -6.83
N LYS A 182 -7.48 -17.16 -6.09
CA LYS A 182 -8.72 -17.78 -6.62
C LYS A 182 -9.54 -16.82 -7.47
N ASN A 183 -9.11 -15.58 -7.60
CA ASN A 183 -9.77 -14.56 -8.37
C ASN A 183 -9.68 -14.83 -9.88
N LYS A 184 -10.75 -14.52 -10.61
CA LYS A 184 -10.74 -14.52 -12.07
C LYS A 184 -9.90 -13.36 -12.59
N VAL A 185 -9.29 -13.53 -13.75
CA VAL A 185 -8.63 -12.44 -14.46
C VAL A 185 -9.68 -11.48 -15.01
N ILE A 186 -9.78 -10.30 -14.39
CA ILE A 186 -10.66 -9.23 -14.86
C ILE A 186 -9.82 -7.97 -15.05
N ASN A 187 -9.81 -7.45 -16.28
CA ASN A 187 -9.19 -6.17 -16.54
C ASN A 187 -10.10 -5.05 -16.01
N PRO A 188 -9.71 -4.33 -14.93
CA PRO A 188 -10.56 -3.28 -14.36
C PRO A 188 -10.82 -2.14 -15.32
N HIS A 189 -9.91 -1.88 -16.27
CA HIS A 189 -10.07 -0.82 -17.27
C HIS A 189 -11.11 -1.14 -18.34
N LEU A 190 -11.53 -2.41 -18.47
CA LEU A 190 -12.51 -2.88 -19.43
C LEU A 190 -13.82 -3.34 -18.78
N ALA A 191 -13.90 -3.37 -17.45
CA ALA A 191 -15.14 -3.72 -16.75
C ALA A 191 -16.23 -2.68 -17.04
N ARG A 192 -17.33 -3.11 -17.66
CA ARG A 192 -18.47 -2.23 -18.06
C ARG A 192 -19.78 -2.97 -17.92
N LEU A 193 -20.85 -2.21 -17.70
CA LEU A 193 -22.21 -2.72 -17.83
C LEU A 193 -22.58 -2.90 -19.31
N GLY A 194 -23.50 -3.81 -19.58
CA GLY A 194 -24.15 -3.95 -20.88
C GLY A 194 -25.01 -2.72 -21.21
N LYS A 195 -25.30 -2.51 -22.49
CA LYS A 195 -26.05 -1.33 -22.95
C LYS A 195 -27.46 -1.21 -22.36
N ASP A 196 -28.07 -2.36 -22.05
CA ASP A 196 -29.45 -2.45 -21.55
C ASP A 196 -29.51 -2.71 -20.05
N GLU A 197 -28.37 -2.70 -19.35
CA GLU A 197 -28.31 -2.89 -17.90
C GLU A 197 -28.49 -1.57 -17.18
N ASP A 198 -29.40 -1.56 -16.20
CA ASP A 198 -29.63 -0.41 -15.33
C ASP A 198 -28.39 -0.18 -14.42
N PRO A 199 -27.71 0.98 -14.54
CA PRO A 199 -26.55 1.29 -13.70
C PRO A 199 -26.91 1.49 -12.21
N TYR A 200 -28.17 1.67 -11.87
CA TYR A 200 -28.62 1.80 -10.49
C TYR A 200 -28.98 0.44 -9.83
N ASP A 201 -29.08 -0.63 -10.59
CA ASP A 201 -29.30 -1.97 -10.04
C ASP A 201 -27.97 -2.59 -9.56
N PRO A 202 -27.77 -2.79 -8.23
CA PRO A 202 -26.54 -3.39 -7.71
C PRO A 202 -26.32 -4.83 -8.15
N GLN A 203 -27.37 -5.56 -8.60
CA GLN A 203 -27.22 -6.92 -9.10
C GLN A 203 -26.34 -6.99 -10.35
N ASN A 204 -26.34 -5.93 -11.16
CA ASN A 204 -25.55 -5.86 -12.39
C ASN A 204 -24.04 -5.77 -12.12
N TYR A 205 -23.61 -5.46 -10.88
CA TYR A 205 -22.21 -5.38 -10.47
C TYR A 205 -21.66 -6.70 -9.90
N LYS A 206 -22.54 -7.63 -9.48
CA LYS A 206 -22.15 -8.88 -8.82
C LYS A 206 -21.21 -9.76 -9.62
N ARG A 207 -21.27 -9.74 -10.95
CA ARG A 207 -20.35 -10.51 -11.80
C ARG A 207 -18.89 -10.08 -11.71
N PHE A 208 -18.62 -8.89 -11.14
CA PHE A 208 -17.30 -8.35 -10.90
C PHE A 208 -16.82 -8.58 -9.45
N GLU A 209 -17.66 -9.13 -8.59
CA GLU A 209 -17.28 -9.57 -7.25
C GLU A 209 -16.32 -10.76 -7.35
N GLN A 210 -15.35 -10.81 -6.45
CA GLN A 210 -14.30 -11.81 -6.40
C GLN A 210 -14.13 -12.32 -4.96
N GLU A 211 -13.26 -13.33 -4.75
CA GLU A 211 -13.15 -14.04 -3.48
C GLU A 211 -12.07 -13.50 -2.55
N GLU A 212 -10.86 -13.23 -3.08
CA GLU A 212 -9.69 -12.90 -2.27
C GLU A 212 -9.31 -11.42 -2.43
N TYR A 213 -9.58 -10.64 -1.39
CA TYR A 213 -9.26 -9.22 -1.34
C TYR A 213 -7.79 -9.03 -1.00
N ALA A 214 -7.03 -8.41 -1.91
CA ALA A 214 -5.58 -8.31 -1.80
C ALA A 214 -5.10 -7.64 -0.51
N ASN A 215 -5.84 -6.63 -0.01
CA ASN A 215 -5.42 -5.92 1.19
C ASN A 215 -5.56 -6.77 2.47
N ASP A 216 -6.47 -7.75 2.52
CA ASP A 216 -6.52 -8.72 3.61
C ASP A 216 -5.26 -9.59 3.60
N LEU A 217 -4.89 -10.13 2.43
CA LEU A 217 -3.71 -10.99 2.28
C LEU A 217 -2.40 -10.23 2.55
N ILE A 218 -2.30 -9.00 2.08
CA ILE A 218 -1.15 -8.12 2.34
C ILE A 218 -1.03 -7.83 3.83
N PHE A 219 -2.15 -7.56 4.51
CA PHE A 219 -2.18 -7.30 5.93
C PHE A 219 -1.80 -8.53 6.76
N ASP A 220 -2.28 -9.72 6.38
CA ASP A 220 -1.93 -10.97 7.06
C ASP A 220 -0.42 -11.27 6.96
N GLU A 221 0.20 -11.08 5.80
CA GLU A 221 1.65 -11.24 5.62
C GLU A 221 2.45 -10.17 6.39
N LEU A 222 1.95 -8.95 6.45
CA LEU A 222 2.53 -7.87 7.27
C LEU A 222 2.49 -8.23 8.76
N MET A 223 1.36 -8.73 9.25
CA MET A 223 1.22 -9.15 10.66
C MET A 223 2.13 -10.34 10.99
N SER A 224 2.29 -11.27 10.05
CA SER A 224 3.23 -12.40 10.17
C SER A 224 4.67 -11.90 10.25
N PHE A 225 5.04 -10.90 9.44
CA PHE A 225 6.38 -10.28 9.50
C PHE A 225 6.67 -9.67 10.88
N VAL A 226 5.70 -9.01 11.50
CA VAL A 226 5.85 -8.46 12.87
C VAL A 226 6.09 -9.59 13.87
N ASP A 227 5.33 -10.69 13.77
CA ASP A 227 5.50 -11.86 14.65
C ASP A 227 6.87 -12.51 14.53
N GLU A 228 7.35 -12.69 13.32
CA GLU A 228 8.63 -13.33 13.01
C GLU A 228 9.84 -12.49 13.45
N ASN A 229 9.67 -11.14 13.52
CA ASN A 229 10.77 -10.22 13.74
C ASN A 229 10.70 -9.43 15.05
N LYS A 230 9.74 -9.71 15.94
CA LYS A 230 9.52 -8.98 17.20
C LYS A 230 10.67 -8.96 18.18
N GLN A 231 11.70 -9.81 18.00
CA GLN A 231 12.89 -9.89 18.87
C GLN A 231 14.09 -9.07 18.34
N LYS A 232 13.95 -8.38 17.22
CA LYS A 232 15.00 -7.58 16.55
C LYS A 232 14.40 -6.28 16.06
N PRO A 233 15.22 -5.24 15.87
CA PRO A 233 14.75 -4.05 15.18
C PRO A 233 14.30 -4.38 13.75
N PHE A 234 13.11 -3.93 13.39
CA PHE A 234 12.58 -4.11 12.03
C PHE A 234 12.15 -2.78 11.41
N PHE A 235 12.30 -2.70 10.11
CA PHE A 235 11.73 -1.66 9.26
C PHE A 235 10.63 -2.28 8.40
N LEU A 236 9.41 -1.88 8.65
CA LEU A 236 8.23 -2.30 7.94
C LEU A 236 7.72 -1.14 7.08
N MET A 237 7.69 -1.33 5.77
CA MET A 237 7.12 -0.40 4.83
C MET A 237 5.79 -0.94 4.30
N TRP A 238 4.69 -0.32 4.71
CA TRP A 238 3.34 -0.68 4.30
C TRP A 238 2.87 0.27 3.19
N THR A 239 3.05 -0.15 1.95
CA THR A 239 2.72 0.62 0.75
C THR A 239 1.35 0.21 0.22
N THR A 240 0.29 0.51 0.99
CA THR A 240 -1.05 0.11 0.58
C THR A 240 -1.47 0.77 -0.73
N PRO A 241 -2.15 0.06 -1.65
CA PRO A 241 -2.74 0.68 -2.83
C PRO A 241 -4.04 1.46 -2.54
N LEU A 242 -4.53 1.46 -1.29
CA LEU A 242 -5.73 2.22 -0.88
C LEU A 242 -5.44 3.73 -0.74
N PRO A 243 -6.38 4.60 -1.07
CA PRO A 243 -7.68 4.38 -1.70
C PRO A 243 -7.70 4.61 -3.23
N HIS A 244 -6.60 4.35 -3.94
CA HIS A 244 -6.52 4.52 -5.40
C HIS A 244 -7.66 3.78 -6.12
N VAL A 245 -8.13 4.33 -7.24
CA VAL A 245 -9.11 3.65 -8.10
C VAL A 245 -8.51 2.40 -8.80
N SER A 246 -9.25 1.33 -9.06
CA SER A 246 -10.72 1.20 -9.02
C SER A 246 -11.24 1.12 -7.59
N LEU A 247 -12.48 1.59 -7.38
CA LEU A 247 -13.08 1.61 -6.05
C LEU A 247 -13.65 0.24 -5.70
N GLN A 248 -13.01 -0.44 -4.76
CA GLN A 248 -13.40 -1.76 -4.25
C GLN A 248 -13.06 -1.84 -2.76
N ALA A 249 -14.02 -2.21 -1.94
CA ALA A 249 -13.87 -2.35 -0.49
C ALA A 249 -14.71 -3.54 0.02
N PRO A 250 -14.43 -4.06 1.21
CA PRO A 250 -15.29 -5.05 1.85
C PRO A 250 -16.73 -4.55 2.01
N GLU A 251 -17.68 -5.38 1.61
CA GLU A 251 -19.10 -5.03 1.50
C GLU A 251 -19.67 -4.44 2.80
N ARG A 252 -19.26 -4.93 3.97
CA ARG A 252 -19.71 -4.40 5.27
C ARG A 252 -19.41 -2.90 5.45
N TRP A 253 -18.28 -2.42 4.94
CA TRP A 253 -17.92 -1.01 4.98
C TRP A 253 -18.64 -0.21 3.89
N VAL A 254 -18.82 -0.77 2.70
CA VAL A 254 -19.62 -0.13 1.64
C VAL A 254 -21.04 0.09 2.13
N GLN A 255 -21.71 -0.92 2.69
CA GLN A 255 -23.06 -0.81 3.23
C GLN A 255 -23.17 0.18 4.41
N HIS A 256 -22.14 0.27 5.25
CA HIS A 256 -22.07 1.29 6.30
C HIS A 256 -22.19 2.70 5.71
N TYR A 257 -21.42 2.99 4.66
CA TYR A 257 -21.45 4.32 4.03
C TYR A 257 -22.63 4.55 3.09
N VAL A 258 -23.14 3.54 2.43
CA VAL A 258 -24.42 3.62 1.69
C VAL A 258 -25.57 4.02 2.64
N LYS A 259 -25.62 3.44 3.84
CA LYS A 259 -26.59 3.86 4.86
C LYS A 259 -26.40 5.30 5.34
N LYS A 260 -25.15 5.75 5.42
CA LYS A 260 -24.78 7.10 5.91
C LYS A 260 -25.01 8.19 4.86
N PHE A 261 -24.66 7.90 3.59
CA PHE A 261 -24.69 8.90 2.50
C PHE A 261 -25.97 8.86 1.66
N GLY A 262 -26.69 7.72 1.66
CA GLY A 262 -27.83 7.48 0.79
C GLY A 262 -27.43 6.95 -0.59
N ASP A 263 -28.37 6.98 -1.52
CA ASP A 263 -28.15 6.59 -2.92
C ASP A 263 -27.37 7.67 -3.67
N GLU A 264 -26.56 7.26 -4.65
CA GLU A 264 -25.69 8.13 -5.39
C GLU A 264 -25.57 7.72 -6.87
N GLU A 265 -25.08 8.64 -7.72
CA GLU A 265 -24.84 8.36 -9.13
C GLU A 265 -23.73 7.34 -9.29
N PRO A 266 -23.98 6.22 -10.01
CA PRO A 266 -22.97 5.19 -10.22
C PRO A 266 -21.87 5.65 -11.17
N TYR A 267 -20.64 5.20 -10.89
CA TYR A 267 -19.53 5.35 -11.81
C TYR A 267 -19.56 4.22 -12.85
N THR A 268 -19.78 4.57 -14.11
CA THR A 268 -19.96 3.62 -15.22
C THR A 268 -18.68 3.38 -16.04
N GLY A 269 -17.51 3.81 -15.52
CA GLY A 269 -16.23 3.53 -16.15
C GLY A 269 -15.79 4.54 -17.23
N LYS A 270 -16.39 5.72 -17.31
CA LYS A 270 -16.10 6.74 -18.36
C LYS A 270 -14.64 7.21 -18.35
N ALA A 271 -13.97 7.25 -17.20
CA ALA A 271 -12.58 7.68 -17.06
C ALA A 271 -11.55 6.51 -17.10
N GLY A 272 -11.97 5.31 -17.52
CA GLY A 272 -11.04 4.21 -17.81
C GLY A 272 -10.71 3.30 -16.63
N TYR A 273 -11.35 3.42 -15.48
CA TYR A 273 -11.26 2.50 -14.34
C TYR A 273 -12.52 1.65 -14.19
N GLY A 274 -12.47 0.66 -13.31
CA GLY A 274 -13.58 -0.24 -13.03
C GLY A 274 -14.83 0.49 -12.55
N ILE A 275 -15.99 -0.04 -12.94
CA ILE A 275 -17.31 0.49 -12.55
C ILE A 275 -17.53 0.34 -11.05
N CYS A 276 -18.32 1.26 -10.48
CA CYS A 276 -18.69 1.22 -9.07
C CYS A 276 -20.12 1.72 -8.88
N ARG A 277 -20.95 0.96 -8.17
CA ARG A 277 -22.35 1.34 -7.94
C ARG A 277 -22.47 2.53 -6.97
N TYR A 278 -21.63 2.57 -5.94
CA TYR A 278 -21.63 3.59 -4.88
C TYR A 278 -20.22 4.19 -4.73
N PRO A 279 -19.79 5.09 -5.64
CA PRO A 279 -18.39 5.53 -5.67
C PRO A 279 -17.94 6.29 -4.42
N HIS A 280 -18.74 7.23 -3.88
CA HIS A 280 -18.36 7.95 -2.66
C HIS A 280 -18.39 7.07 -1.42
N ALA A 281 -19.44 6.23 -1.31
CA ALA A 281 -19.55 5.27 -0.20
C ALA A 281 -18.40 4.25 -0.23
N THR A 282 -18.03 3.76 -1.42
CA THR A 282 -16.93 2.80 -1.56
C THR A 282 -15.57 3.46 -1.27
N TYR A 283 -15.35 4.70 -1.71
CA TYR A 283 -14.13 5.44 -1.37
C TYR A 283 -13.97 5.62 0.14
N ALA A 284 -15.02 6.08 0.80
CA ALA A 284 -15.03 6.21 2.26
C ALA A 284 -14.83 4.85 2.96
N ALA A 285 -15.44 3.79 2.42
CA ALA A 285 -15.27 2.42 2.91
C ALA A 285 -13.82 1.93 2.82
N MET A 286 -13.11 2.24 1.73
CA MET A 286 -11.69 1.89 1.56
C MET A 286 -10.82 2.52 2.64
N ILE A 287 -11.07 3.77 2.98
CA ILE A 287 -10.30 4.52 3.99
C ILE A 287 -10.60 3.99 5.41
N SER A 288 -11.88 3.80 5.75
CA SER A 288 -12.24 3.29 7.08
C SER A 288 -11.85 1.82 7.28
N TYR A 289 -11.91 1.01 6.23
CA TYR A 289 -11.36 -0.35 6.27
C TYR A 289 -9.85 -0.33 6.56
N PHE A 290 -9.12 0.59 5.92
CA PHE A 290 -7.69 0.74 6.19
C PHE A 290 -7.42 1.23 7.62
N ASP A 291 -8.19 2.20 8.10
CA ASP A 291 -8.12 2.66 9.49
C ASP A 291 -8.31 1.52 10.50
N GLU A 292 -9.27 0.61 10.24
CA GLU A 292 -9.46 -0.60 11.06
C GLU A 292 -8.20 -1.49 11.07
N GLN A 293 -7.53 -1.66 9.91
CA GLN A 293 -6.28 -2.43 9.85
C GLN A 293 -5.15 -1.73 10.65
N VAL A 294 -5.05 -0.41 10.57
CA VAL A 294 -4.11 0.36 11.41
C VAL A 294 -4.39 0.13 12.89
N GLY A 295 -5.67 0.13 13.29
CA GLY A 295 -6.07 -0.18 14.65
C GLY A 295 -5.62 -1.58 15.11
N LYS A 296 -5.78 -2.59 14.27
CA LYS A 296 -5.33 -3.97 14.54
C LYS A 296 -3.81 -4.07 14.67
N LEU A 297 -3.05 -3.37 13.81
CA LEU A 297 -1.59 -3.30 13.91
C LEU A 297 -1.15 -2.66 15.23
N ILE A 298 -1.74 -1.54 15.63
CA ILE A 298 -1.45 -0.88 16.91
C ILE A 298 -1.75 -1.81 18.09
N GLN A 299 -2.88 -2.50 18.07
CA GLN A 299 -3.24 -3.49 19.09
C GLN A 299 -2.20 -4.60 19.18
N LYS A 300 -1.74 -5.13 18.05
CA LYS A 300 -0.67 -6.12 17.98
C LYS A 300 0.62 -5.62 18.60
N LEU A 301 1.08 -4.43 18.22
CA LEU A 301 2.30 -3.82 18.77
C LEU A 301 2.20 -3.64 20.28
N LYS A 302 1.04 -3.24 20.80
CA LYS A 302 0.81 -3.12 22.25
C LYS A 302 0.82 -4.48 22.96
N ALA A 303 0.17 -5.48 22.39
CA ALA A 303 0.12 -6.85 22.94
C ALA A 303 1.51 -7.51 23.01
N GLU A 304 2.39 -7.18 22.07
CA GLU A 304 3.77 -7.69 22.02
C GLU A 304 4.79 -6.79 22.76
N ASN A 305 4.33 -5.71 23.43
CA ASN A 305 5.17 -4.70 24.10
C ASN A 305 6.18 -4.02 23.17
N LEU A 306 5.80 -3.83 21.89
CA LEU A 306 6.62 -3.17 20.88
C LEU A 306 6.25 -1.70 20.67
N TYR A 307 5.02 -1.29 21.03
CA TYR A 307 4.45 0.01 20.67
C TYR A 307 5.31 1.18 21.12
N ASP A 308 5.76 1.20 22.39
CA ASP A 308 6.52 2.31 22.96
C ASP A 308 7.93 2.45 22.38
N ASN A 309 8.46 1.40 21.72
CA ASN A 309 9.73 1.41 21.00
C ASN A 309 9.54 1.28 19.48
N THR A 310 8.46 1.85 18.95
CA THR A 310 8.17 1.83 17.52
C THR A 310 7.84 3.23 17.02
N LEU A 311 8.59 3.73 16.05
CA LEU A 311 8.26 4.93 15.29
C LEU A 311 7.28 4.57 14.17
N ILE A 312 6.09 5.15 14.22
CA ILE A 312 5.07 4.98 13.17
C ILE A 312 4.96 6.28 12.37
N ILE A 313 5.19 6.20 11.05
CA ILE A 313 5.05 7.31 10.11
C ILE A 313 3.86 6.99 9.19
N PHE A 314 2.90 7.90 9.10
CA PHE A 314 1.75 7.80 8.22
C PHE A 314 1.74 8.96 7.21
N THR A 315 1.62 8.63 5.92
CA THR A 315 1.59 9.62 4.84
C THR A 315 0.93 9.06 3.57
N SER A 316 0.80 9.89 2.55
CA SER A 316 0.39 9.50 1.19
C SER A 316 1.54 9.69 0.19
N ASP A 317 1.54 8.92 -0.92
CA ASP A 317 2.55 9.08 -1.99
C ASP A 317 2.31 10.36 -2.82
N ASN A 318 1.06 10.75 -2.93
CA ASN A 318 0.57 12.04 -3.46
C ASN A 318 -0.89 12.22 -2.98
N GLY A 319 -1.60 13.27 -3.42
CA GLY A 319 -2.98 13.49 -2.96
C GLY A 319 -3.53 14.84 -3.36
#